data_d58cb97cb9116714718ac8051a587090
#
_entry.id   d58cb97cb9116714718ac8051a587090
#
_cell.length_a   1.000
_cell.length_b   1.000
_cell.length_c   1.000
_cell.angle_alpha   90.00
_cell.angle_beta   90.00
_cell.angle_gamma   90.00
#
_symmetry.space_group_name_H-M   'P 1'
#
loop_
_entity.id
_entity.type
_entity.pdbx_description
1 polymer ?
#
loop_
_entity_poly.entity_id
_entity_poly.type
_entity_poly.pdbx_seq_one_letter_code
_entity_poly.pdbx_strand_id
1 'polypeptide(L)'
;GLDVEAPTGNMVVDIGGGTTEIAVISLGGIVTNQSIRVAGDVFTSDIQQYMRQQHNIRVGEPTSEEIKIRIGAALPDLDEQPEPFIVRGPNLMTAHPVEIAVTSNEIAHCLDKSLAKIEAAVLQVLEQTPPELYQDIVERGIFLTGGGALIRGLDKRLYEKINIPFHVAEDPLRAVARGTSMALRSTSKYPFLLR
;
A
#
# COMPACT_ATOMS: atom_id res chain seq x y z
N GLY A 1 8.77 11.25 10.93
CA GLY A 1 9.30 11.04 12.03
C GLY A 1 8.64 10.32 13.20
N LEU A 2 8.63 8.97 13.19
CA LEU A 2 8.29 8.21 14.39
C LEU A 2 9.48 8.19 15.36
N ASP A 3 9.21 8.31 16.66
CA ASP A 3 10.22 8.07 17.68
C ASP A 3 10.33 6.55 17.90
N VAL A 4 11.28 5.95 17.20
CA VAL A 4 11.54 4.50 17.26
C VAL A 4 12.46 4.11 18.42
N GLU A 5 13.11 5.07 19.09
CA GLU A 5 14.01 4.84 20.23
C GLU A 5 13.21 4.70 21.55
N ALA A 6 11.99 5.22 21.61
CA ALA A 6 11.15 5.12 22.79
C ALA A 6 10.72 3.65 23.08
N PRO A 7 10.44 3.31 24.34
CA PRO A 7 9.95 1.98 24.74
C PRO A 7 8.46 1.83 24.42
N THR A 8 8.04 2.24 23.24
CA THR A 8 6.66 2.20 22.76
C THR A 8 6.57 1.43 21.44
N GLY A 9 5.49 0.70 21.25
CA GLY A 9 5.21 -0.02 20.00
C GLY A 9 4.82 0.92 18.87
N ASN A 10 5.59 0.88 17.77
CA ASN A 10 5.26 1.60 16.54
C ASN A 10 5.15 0.59 15.41
N MET A 11 4.00 0.55 14.73
CA MET A 11 3.79 -0.32 13.58
C MET A 11 3.81 0.48 12.29
N VAL A 12 4.57 -0.02 11.33
CA VAL A 12 4.71 0.58 10.00
C VAL A 12 4.37 -0.46 8.94
N VAL A 13 3.62 -0.05 7.94
CA VAL A 13 3.31 -0.83 6.73
C VAL A 13 3.83 -0.04 5.53
N ASP A 14 4.88 -0.55 4.90
CA ASP A 14 5.49 0.03 3.70
C ASP A 14 5.04 -0.74 2.47
N ILE A 15 4.20 -0.14 1.65
CA ILE A 15 3.68 -0.74 0.41
C ILE A 15 4.47 -0.18 -0.76
N GLY A 16 5.56 -0.87 -1.12
CA GLY A 16 6.44 -0.49 -2.22
C GLY A 16 5.93 -0.89 -3.60
N GLY A 17 6.85 -1.05 -4.55
CA GLY A 17 6.57 -1.60 -5.89
C GLY A 17 6.38 -3.12 -5.85
N GLY A 18 7.41 -3.87 -5.40
CA GLY A 18 7.43 -5.33 -5.44
C GLY A 18 6.99 -6.01 -4.14
N THR A 19 7.16 -5.37 -2.98
CA THR A 19 6.87 -5.94 -1.66
C THR A 19 6.10 -4.98 -0.77
N THR A 20 5.35 -5.56 0.16
CA THR A 20 4.82 -4.87 1.32
C THR A 20 5.57 -5.36 2.55
N GLU A 21 6.23 -4.45 3.26
CA GLU A 21 6.96 -4.69 4.49
C GLU A 21 6.14 -4.20 5.68
N ILE A 22 5.95 -5.08 6.65
CA ILE A 22 5.18 -4.78 7.87
C ILE A 22 6.12 -5.01 9.03
N ALA A 23 6.29 -4.01 9.91
CA ALA A 23 7.19 -4.13 11.05
C ALA A 23 6.63 -3.44 12.29
N VAL A 24 6.82 -4.07 13.44
CA VAL A 24 6.66 -3.45 14.76
C VAL A 24 8.04 -3.13 15.30
N ILE A 25 8.24 -1.87 15.68
CA ILE A 25 9.52 -1.31 16.12
C ILE A 25 9.35 -0.76 17.54
N SER A 26 10.31 -1.08 18.42
CA SER A 26 10.39 -0.52 19.76
C SER A 26 11.85 -0.50 20.21
N LEU A 27 12.26 0.49 21.02
CA LEU A 27 13.63 0.62 21.54
C LEU A 27 14.72 0.53 20.46
N GLY A 28 14.46 1.09 19.27
CA GLY A 28 15.38 1.07 18.13
C GLY A 28 15.57 -0.30 17.47
N GLY A 29 14.76 -1.31 17.82
CA GLY A 29 14.83 -2.67 17.27
C GLY A 29 13.51 -3.11 16.62
N ILE A 30 13.61 -4.05 15.66
CA ILE A 30 12.45 -4.71 15.09
C ILE A 30 12.03 -5.82 16.05
N VAL A 31 10.80 -5.77 16.53
CA VAL A 31 10.21 -6.76 17.45
C VAL A 31 9.59 -7.91 16.66
N THR A 32 8.77 -7.59 15.66
CA THR A 32 8.21 -8.54 14.72
C THR A 32 8.11 -7.90 13.34
N ASN A 33 8.20 -8.70 12.30
CA ASN A 33 8.07 -8.22 10.93
C ASN A 33 7.56 -9.33 10.01
N GLN A 34 7.00 -8.89 8.88
CA GLN A 34 6.60 -9.76 7.78
C GLN A 34 6.79 -9.03 6.46
N SER A 35 7.24 -9.76 5.44
CA SER A 35 7.34 -9.31 4.07
C SER A 35 6.44 -10.16 3.18
N ILE A 36 5.65 -9.52 2.32
CA ILE A 36 4.82 -10.21 1.32
C ILE A 36 5.08 -9.63 -0.07
N ARG A 37 5.01 -10.50 -1.09
CA ARG A 37 5.17 -10.08 -2.50
C ARG A 37 3.83 -9.65 -3.12
N VAL A 38 3.13 -8.76 -2.45
CA VAL A 38 1.90 -8.12 -2.92
C VAL A 38 2.04 -6.63 -2.68
N ALA A 39 2.19 -5.85 -3.75
CA ALA A 39 2.42 -4.42 -3.70
C ALA A 39 2.07 -3.76 -5.06
N GLY A 40 2.63 -2.61 -5.37
CA GLY A 40 2.30 -1.81 -6.53
C GLY A 40 2.31 -2.54 -7.87
N ASP A 41 3.30 -3.43 -8.10
CA ASP A 41 3.43 -4.18 -9.35
C ASP A 41 2.31 -5.22 -9.51
N VAL A 42 1.89 -5.83 -8.39
CA VAL A 42 0.73 -6.74 -8.39
C VAL A 42 -0.55 -5.97 -8.72
N PHE A 43 -0.74 -4.77 -8.14
CA PHE A 43 -1.90 -3.93 -8.45
C PHE A 43 -1.94 -3.54 -9.93
N THR A 44 -0.79 -3.20 -10.51
CA THR A 44 -0.67 -2.88 -11.95
C THR A 44 -1.03 -4.09 -12.81
N SER A 45 -0.56 -5.29 -12.43
CA SER A 45 -0.88 -6.56 -13.09
C SER A 45 -2.37 -6.92 -12.98
N ASP A 46 -2.97 -6.73 -11.80
CA ASP A 46 -4.40 -6.97 -11.57
C ASP A 46 -5.24 -6.07 -12.48
N ILE A 47 -4.89 -4.79 -12.60
CA ILE A 47 -5.57 -3.83 -13.50
C ILE A 47 -5.43 -4.27 -14.96
N GLN A 48 -4.23 -4.68 -15.37
CA GLN A 48 -4.00 -5.16 -16.74
C GLN A 48 -4.86 -6.38 -17.07
N GLN A 49 -4.94 -7.32 -16.13
CA GLN A 49 -5.79 -8.51 -16.27
C GLN A 49 -7.28 -8.16 -16.25
N TYR A 50 -7.71 -7.24 -15.40
CA TYR A 50 -9.09 -6.76 -15.33
C TYR A 50 -9.52 -6.13 -16.66
N MET A 51 -8.72 -5.24 -17.23
CA MET A 51 -9.00 -4.61 -18.52
C MET A 51 -9.15 -5.64 -19.64
N ARG A 52 -8.34 -6.69 -19.61
CA ARG A 52 -8.43 -7.80 -20.55
C ARG A 52 -9.71 -8.61 -20.38
N GLN A 53 -10.09 -8.94 -19.14
CA GLN A 53 -11.19 -9.85 -18.85
C GLN A 53 -12.57 -9.18 -18.92
N GLN A 54 -12.68 -7.96 -18.39
CA GLN A 54 -13.96 -7.27 -18.28
C GLN A 54 -14.26 -6.40 -19.49
N HIS A 55 -13.26 -5.76 -20.04
CA HIS A 55 -13.42 -4.81 -21.14
C HIS A 55 -12.95 -5.33 -22.50
N ASN A 56 -12.38 -6.55 -22.56
CA ASN A 56 -11.79 -7.11 -23.79
C ASN A 56 -10.82 -6.16 -24.48
N ILE A 57 -10.09 -5.34 -23.70
CA ILE A 57 -9.09 -4.39 -24.21
C ILE A 57 -7.68 -4.79 -23.76
N ARG A 58 -6.74 -4.64 -24.64
CA ARG A 58 -5.33 -4.86 -24.32
C ARG A 58 -4.69 -3.54 -23.94
N VAL A 59 -4.21 -3.45 -22.70
CA VAL A 59 -3.43 -2.33 -22.19
C VAL A 59 -2.02 -2.77 -21.82
N GLY A 60 -1.06 -1.88 -21.99
CA GLY A 60 0.33 -2.09 -21.56
C GLY A 60 0.49 -1.78 -20.07
N GLU A 61 1.62 -2.21 -19.51
CA GLU A 61 1.99 -1.93 -18.12
C GLU A 61 1.99 -0.42 -17.80
N PRO A 62 2.56 0.47 -18.66
CA PRO A 62 2.52 1.91 -18.37
C PRO A 62 1.12 2.49 -18.26
N THR A 63 0.19 2.03 -19.11
CA THR A 63 -1.21 2.47 -19.05
C THR A 63 -1.90 1.95 -17.80
N SER A 64 -1.63 0.70 -17.39
CA SER A 64 -2.19 0.11 -16.17
C SER A 64 -1.65 0.82 -14.92
N GLU A 65 -0.38 1.20 -14.93
CA GLU A 65 0.23 2.02 -13.88
C GLU A 65 -0.41 3.41 -13.81
N GLU A 66 -0.68 4.04 -14.95
CA GLU A 66 -1.36 5.33 -14.99
C GLU A 66 -2.80 5.23 -14.46
N ILE A 67 -3.55 4.18 -14.81
CA ILE A 67 -4.87 3.91 -14.26
C ILE A 67 -4.79 3.82 -12.72
N LYS A 68 -3.85 3.03 -12.20
CA LYS A 68 -3.62 2.88 -10.75
C LYS A 68 -3.37 4.24 -10.07
N ILE A 69 -2.52 5.07 -10.63
CA ILE A 69 -2.16 6.39 -10.06
C ILE A 69 -3.35 7.35 -10.13
N ARG A 70 -4.06 7.39 -11.26
CA ARG A 70 -5.13 8.37 -11.51
C ARG A 70 -6.42 8.05 -10.78
N ILE A 71 -6.85 6.78 -10.82
CA ILE A 71 -8.16 6.35 -10.31
C ILE A 71 -8.10 5.14 -9.37
N GLY A 72 -6.90 4.71 -8.93
CA GLY A 72 -6.74 3.63 -7.98
C GLY A 72 -7.48 3.91 -6.67
N ALA A 73 -8.29 2.94 -6.25
CA ALA A 73 -9.10 3.02 -5.05
C ALA A 73 -9.13 1.67 -4.32
N ALA A 74 -9.24 1.73 -3.00
CA ALA A 74 -9.39 0.56 -2.13
C ALA A 74 -10.84 0.32 -1.71
N LEU A 75 -11.68 1.33 -1.84
CA LEU A 75 -13.11 1.29 -1.54
C LEU A 75 -13.92 1.72 -2.77
N PRO A 76 -15.05 1.04 -3.08
CA PRO A 76 -15.93 1.43 -4.18
C PRO A 76 -16.55 2.81 -3.99
N ASP A 77 -16.94 3.12 -2.74
CA ASP A 77 -17.62 4.37 -2.37
C ASP A 77 -16.63 5.32 -1.68
N LEU A 78 -15.96 6.13 -2.50
CA LEU A 78 -15.12 7.22 -2.03
C LEU A 78 -15.96 8.47 -1.78
N ASP A 79 -15.58 9.28 -0.78
CA ASP A 79 -16.23 10.59 -0.53
C ASP A 79 -16.12 11.53 -1.74
N GLU A 80 -14.96 11.47 -2.41
CA GLU A 80 -14.70 12.18 -3.67
C GLU A 80 -14.28 11.18 -4.74
N GLN A 81 -15.15 10.98 -5.72
CA GLN A 81 -14.87 10.10 -6.86
C GLN A 81 -14.01 10.85 -7.88
N PRO A 82 -12.85 10.30 -8.30
CA PRO A 82 -12.10 10.89 -9.39
C PRO A 82 -12.86 10.73 -10.71
N GLU A 83 -12.59 11.62 -11.66
CA GLU A 83 -13.10 11.51 -13.02
C GLU A 83 -12.68 10.17 -13.64
N PRO A 84 -13.57 9.52 -14.41
CA PRO A 84 -13.25 8.28 -15.09
C PRO A 84 -12.03 8.43 -16.00
N PHE A 85 -11.17 7.42 -16.01
CA PHE A 85 -9.99 7.40 -16.87
C PHE A 85 -10.34 6.80 -18.23
N ILE A 86 -10.05 7.54 -19.30
CA ILE A 86 -10.34 7.10 -20.66
C ILE A 86 -9.18 6.25 -21.18
N VAL A 87 -9.44 4.97 -21.39
CA VAL A 87 -8.50 4.00 -21.95
C VAL A 87 -8.77 3.81 -23.43
N ARG A 88 -7.71 3.87 -24.24
CA ARG A 88 -7.76 3.61 -25.67
C ARG A 88 -6.86 2.44 -26.03
N GLY A 89 -7.37 1.53 -26.82
CA GLY A 89 -6.59 0.36 -27.26
C GLY A 89 -7.33 -0.55 -28.20
N PRO A 90 -6.69 -1.61 -28.69
CA PRO A 90 -7.35 -2.59 -29.54
C PRO A 90 -8.28 -3.49 -28.74
N ASN A 91 -9.47 -3.69 -29.24
CA ASN A 91 -10.38 -4.74 -28.75
C ASN A 91 -9.80 -6.11 -29.11
N LEU A 92 -9.73 -7.01 -28.14
CA LEU A 92 -9.12 -8.34 -28.29
C LEU A 92 -9.88 -9.28 -29.21
N MET A 93 -11.20 -9.05 -29.40
CA MET A 93 -12.05 -9.90 -30.21
C MET A 93 -12.10 -9.42 -31.68
N THR A 94 -12.12 -8.11 -31.90
CA THR A 94 -12.36 -7.52 -33.22
C THR A 94 -11.13 -6.83 -33.81
N ALA A 95 -10.08 -6.64 -33.01
CA ALA A 95 -8.88 -5.84 -33.32
C ALA A 95 -9.17 -4.36 -33.63
N HIS A 96 -10.41 -3.91 -33.55
CA HIS A 96 -10.75 -2.51 -33.77
C HIS A 96 -10.33 -1.64 -32.59
N PRO A 97 -9.94 -0.38 -32.82
CA PRO A 97 -9.69 0.56 -31.74
C PRO A 97 -10.98 0.85 -30.99
N VAL A 98 -10.91 0.84 -29.67
CA VAL A 98 -12.01 1.17 -28.75
C VAL A 98 -11.56 2.18 -27.71
N GLU A 99 -12.53 2.92 -27.21
CA GLU A 99 -12.37 3.86 -26.12
C GLU A 99 -13.32 3.44 -24.98
N ILE A 100 -12.78 3.35 -23.76
CA ILE A 100 -13.52 2.87 -22.59
C ILE A 100 -13.26 3.81 -21.43
N ALA A 101 -14.32 4.26 -20.77
CA ALA A 101 -14.25 5.01 -19.52
C ALA A 101 -14.20 4.01 -18.35
N VAL A 102 -13.11 4.03 -17.58
CA VAL A 102 -12.90 3.19 -16.40
C VAL A 102 -13.05 4.02 -15.15
N THR A 103 -13.77 3.50 -14.16
CA THR A 103 -14.08 4.21 -12.91
C THR A 103 -13.22 3.70 -11.74
N SER A 104 -13.06 4.53 -10.70
CA SER A 104 -12.40 4.13 -9.45
C SER A 104 -13.13 2.98 -8.74
N ASN A 105 -14.46 2.91 -8.86
CA ASN A 105 -15.26 1.82 -8.31
C ASN A 105 -14.87 0.46 -8.93
N GLU A 106 -14.70 0.41 -10.26
CA GLU A 106 -14.21 -0.79 -10.95
C GLU A 106 -12.82 -1.20 -10.48
N ILE A 107 -11.92 -0.22 -10.29
CA ILE A 107 -10.56 -0.49 -9.83
C ILE A 107 -10.54 -0.96 -8.37
N ALA A 108 -11.43 -0.45 -7.51
CA ALA A 108 -11.57 -0.95 -6.15
C ALA A 108 -11.96 -2.44 -6.11
N HIS A 109 -12.89 -2.86 -6.94
CA HIS A 109 -13.24 -4.27 -7.09
C HIS A 109 -12.10 -5.11 -7.69
N CYS A 110 -11.36 -4.54 -8.65
CA CYS A 110 -10.19 -5.18 -9.25
C CYS A 110 -9.11 -5.49 -8.21
N LEU A 111 -8.81 -4.56 -7.31
CA LEU A 111 -7.73 -4.65 -6.32
C LEU A 111 -8.12 -5.42 -5.05
N ASP A 112 -9.40 -5.76 -4.86
CA ASP A 112 -9.93 -6.31 -3.62
C ASP A 112 -9.15 -7.54 -3.09
N LYS A 113 -8.86 -8.51 -3.97
CA LYS A 113 -8.13 -9.73 -3.58
C LYS A 113 -6.68 -9.47 -3.14
N SER A 114 -6.02 -8.52 -3.78
CA SER A 114 -4.64 -8.18 -3.46
C SER A 114 -4.56 -7.36 -2.17
N LEU A 115 -5.51 -6.45 -1.96
CA LEU A 115 -5.63 -5.69 -0.71
C LEU A 115 -5.98 -6.59 0.47
N ALA A 116 -6.85 -7.59 0.30
CA ALA A 116 -7.18 -8.57 1.33
C ALA A 116 -5.96 -9.37 1.82
N LYS A 117 -4.95 -9.61 0.96
CA LYS A 117 -3.69 -10.25 1.38
C LYS A 117 -2.86 -9.33 2.27
N ILE A 118 -2.86 -8.03 2.02
CA ILE A 118 -2.19 -7.05 2.87
C ILE A 118 -2.89 -6.97 4.23
N GLU A 119 -4.23 -6.93 4.25
CA GLU A 119 -5.03 -6.97 5.48
C GLU A 119 -4.68 -8.18 6.34
N ALA A 120 -4.64 -9.37 5.73
CA ALA A 120 -4.29 -10.62 6.42
C ALA A 120 -2.86 -10.59 6.99
N ALA A 121 -1.90 -10.03 6.25
CA ALA A 121 -0.52 -9.92 6.71
C ALA A 121 -0.38 -8.93 7.88
N VAL A 122 -1.10 -7.81 7.87
CA VAL A 122 -1.15 -6.87 9.00
C VAL A 122 -1.70 -7.54 10.25
N LEU A 123 -2.83 -8.25 10.13
CA LEU A 123 -3.42 -8.99 11.25
C LEU A 123 -2.45 -10.04 11.81
N GLN A 124 -1.74 -10.77 10.94
CA GLN A 124 -0.77 -11.79 11.36
C GLN A 124 0.39 -11.18 12.16
N VAL A 125 0.88 -10.00 11.78
CA VAL A 125 1.92 -9.29 12.55
C VAL A 125 1.38 -8.80 13.88
N LEU A 126 0.15 -8.30 13.93
CA LEU A 126 -0.52 -7.88 15.17
C LEU A 126 -0.70 -9.05 16.14
N GLU A 127 -1.07 -10.23 15.66
CA GLU A 127 -1.20 -11.46 16.46
C GLU A 127 0.12 -11.89 17.10
N GLN A 128 1.25 -11.62 16.44
CA GLN A 128 2.60 -11.94 16.92
C GLN A 128 3.20 -10.84 17.81
N THR A 129 2.53 -9.71 17.94
CA THR A 129 3.01 -8.56 18.69
C THR A 129 2.77 -8.76 20.18
N PRO A 130 3.77 -8.50 21.05
CA PRO A 130 3.59 -8.53 22.50
C PRO A 130 2.43 -7.61 22.97
N PRO A 131 1.63 -8.03 23.99
CA PRO A 131 0.44 -7.29 24.41
C PRO A 131 0.68 -5.83 24.79
N GLU A 132 1.82 -5.52 25.41
CA GLU A 132 2.17 -4.16 25.83
C GLU A 132 2.37 -3.25 24.62
N LEU A 133 3.07 -3.75 23.59
CA LEU A 133 3.30 -3.00 22.35
C LEU A 133 2.03 -2.95 21.47
N TYR A 134 1.18 -3.97 21.54
CA TYR A 134 -0.11 -3.98 20.87
C TYR A 134 -1.01 -2.84 21.36
N GLN A 135 -1.04 -2.60 22.68
CA GLN A 135 -1.79 -1.49 23.27
C GLN A 135 -1.31 -0.14 22.71
N ASP A 136 0.00 0.07 22.66
CA ASP A 136 0.58 1.28 22.07
C ASP A 136 0.15 1.50 20.61
N ILE A 137 0.13 0.42 19.81
CA ILE A 137 -0.29 0.46 18.40
C ILE A 137 -1.78 0.83 18.28
N VAL A 138 -2.64 0.30 19.16
CA VAL A 138 -4.07 0.64 19.17
C VAL A 138 -4.29 2.13 19.47
N GLU A 139 -3.53 2.68 20.39
CA GLU A 139 -3.65 4.09 20.81
C GLU A 139 -3.05 5.05 19.77
N ARG A 140 -1.93 4.69 19.16
CA ARG A 140 -1.18 5.55 18.22
C ARG A 140 -1.58 5.37 16.77
N GLY A 141 -2.14 4.24 16.42
CA GLY A 141 -2.42 3.85 15.04
C GLY A 141 -1.21 3.21 14.34
N ILE A 142 -1.45 2.79 13.11
CA ILE A 142 -0.50 2.15 12.22
C ILE A 142 -0.11 3.13 11.11
N PHE A 143 1.18 3.22 10.78
CA PHE A 143 1.68 4.18 9.81
C PHE A 143 1.87 3.52 8.44
N LEU A 144 1.24 4.10 7.41
CA LEU A 144 1.34 3.68 6.02
C LEU A 144 2.41 4.48 5.29
N THR A 145 3.27 3.80 4.55
CA THR A 145 4.29 4.42 3.70
C THR A 145 4.45 3.65 2.38
N GLY A 146 5.32 4.14 1.49
CA GLY A 146 5.45 3.61 0.14
C GLY A 146 4.40 4.14 -0.83
N GLY A 147 4.59 3.87 -2.11
CA GLY A 147 3.69 4.34 -3.17
C GLY A 147 2.27 3.78 -3.09
N GLY A 148 2.13 2.54 -2.59
CA GLY A 148 0.84 1.88 -2.40
C GLY A 148 -0.04 2.53 -1.34
N ALA A 149 0.56 3.25 -0.38
CA ALA A 149 -0.18 4.03 0.63
C ALA A 149 -1.02 5.17 0.03
N LEU A 150 -0.75 5.54 -1.23
CA LEU A 150 -1.47 6.58 -1.96
C LEU A 150 -2.74 6.07 -2.68
N ILE A 151 -3.03 4.77 -2.63
CA ILE A 151 -4.31 4.24 -3.12
C ILE A 151 -5.45 4.85 -2.29
N ARG A 152 -6.41 5.47 -2.97
CA ARG A 152 -7.51 6.21 -2.33
C ARG A 152 -8.34 5.32 -1.42
N GLY A 153 -8.59 5.78 -0.20
CA GLY A 153 -9.40 5.06 0.77
C GLY A 153 -8.76 3.80 1.36
N LEU A 154 -7.45 3.58 1.14
CA LEU A 154 -6.76 2.42 1.70
C LEU A 154 -6.71 2.48 3.23
N ASP A 155 -6.44 3.62 3.79
CA ASP A 155 -6.46 3.88 5.24
C ASP A 155 -7.82 3.57 5.86
N LYS A 156 -8.92 4.04 5.23
CA LYS A 156 -10.29 3.75 5.65
C LYS A 156 -10.62 2.26 5.56
N ARG A 157 -10.27 1.61 4.45
CA ARG A 157 -10.48 0.18 4.26
C ARG A 157 -9.77 -0.65 5.34
N LEU A 158 -8.51 -0.34 5.61
CA LEU A 158 -7.72 -1.03 6.63
C LEU A 158 -8.30 -0.77 8.02
N TYR A 159 -8.75 0.45 8.32
CA TYR A 159 -9.45 0.76 9.56
C TYR A 159 -10.74 -0.06 9.73
N GLU A 160 -11.58 -0.15 8.70
CA GLU A 160 -12.82 -0.94 8.74
C GLU A 160 -12.57 -2.44 9.01
N LYS A 161 -11.46 -2.99 8.54
CA LYS A 161 -11.10 -4.40 8.70
C LYS A 161 -10.39 -4.71 10.02
N ILE A 162 -9.56 -3.80 10.51
CA ILE A 162 -8.62 -4.05 11.61
C ILE A 162 -9.04 -3.33 12.88
N ASN A 163 -9.85 -2.28 12.76
CA ASN A 163 -10.34 -1.42 13.84
C ASN A 163 -9.21 -0.72 14.65
N ILE A 164 -8.11 -0.42 13.96
CA ILE A 164 -7.00 0.41 14.45
C ILE A 164 -6.81 1.55 13.44
N PRO A 165 -6.64 2.82 13.88
CA PRO A 165 -6.41 3.94 12.96
C PRO A 165 -5.18 3.74 12.07
N PHE A 166 -5.27 4.12 10.80
CA PHE A 166 -4.15 4.14 9.86
C PHE A 166 -3.81 5.57 9.46
N HIS A 167 -2.53 5.90 9.46
CA HIS A 167 -2.03 7.23 9.16
C HIS A 167 -1.08 7.17 7.97
N VAL A 168 -1.44 7.79 6.86
CA VAL A 168 -0.54 7.90 5.70
C VAL A 168 0.57 8.90 6.03
N ALA A 169 1.82 8.52 5.79
CA ALA A 169 2.98 9.40 5.97
C ALA A 169 2.87 10.64 5.07
N GLU A 170 3.41 11.78 5.52
CA GLU A 170 3.35 13.06 4.79
C GLU A 170 3.94 12.97 3.37
N ASP A 171 5.04 12.22 3.21
CA ASP A 171 5.67 11.96 1.91
C ASP A 171 6.01 10.46 1.82
N PRO A 172 5.00 9.61 1.53
CA PRO A 172 5.17 8.16 1.63
C PRO A 172 6.15 7.61 0.58
N LEU A 173 6.24 8.22 -0.59
CA LEU A 173 7.17 7.79 -1.65
C LEU A 173 8.64 7.98 -1.28
N ARG A 174 8.95 8.94 -0.41
CA ARG A 174 10.34 9.26 -0.01
C ARG A 174 10.67 8.86 1.40
N ALA A 175 9.76 8.24 2.13
CA ALA A 175 9.94 7.91 3.55
C ALA A 175 11.18 7.04 3.78
N VAL A 176 11.39 5.98 2.99
CA VAL A 176 12.56 5.10 3.07
C VAL A 176 13.86 5.86 2.77
N ALA A 177 13.89 6.64 1.69
CA ALA A 177 15.07 7.43 1.32
C ALA A 177 15.44 8.46 2.39
N ARG A 178 14.43 9.12 2.99
CA ARG A 178 14.62 10.07 4.11
C ARG A 178 15.17 9.35 5.34
N GLY A 179 14.58 8.21 5.72
CA GLY A 179 15.03 7.38 6.84
C GLY A 179 16.48 6.91 6.65
N THR A 180 16.83 6.40 5.48
CA THR A 180 18.19 5.99 5.13
C THR A 180 19.17 7.16 5.20
N SER A 181 18.78 8.35 4.69
CA SER A 181 19.62 9.55 4.79
C SER A 181 19.87 9.98 6.24
N MET A 182 18.85 9.89 7.11
CA MET A 182 18.99 10.18 8.54
C MET A 182 19.93 9.18 9.22
N ALA A 183 19.77 7.90 8.92
CA ALA A 183 20.60 6.83 9.46
C ALA A 183 22.08 6.99 9.06
N LEU A 184 22.36 7.33 7.81
CA LEU A 184 23.73 7.61 7.31
C LEU A 184 24.39 8.82 7.98
N ARG A 185 23.62 9.84 8.36
CA ARG A 185 24.14 11.02 9.09
C ARG A 185 24.42 10.73 10.56
N SER A 186 23.90 9.67 11.10
CA SER A 186 23.99 9.31 12.53
C SER A 186 24.37 7.83 12.70
N THR A 187 25.40 7.38 11.98
CA THR A 187 25.86 5.98 11.98
C THR A 187 26.21 5.45 13.38
N SER A 188 26.65 6.33 14.29
CA SER A 188 26.91 5.97 15.70
C SER A 188 25.64 5.57 16.47
N LYS A 189 24.48 6.08 16.05
CA LYS A 189 23.17 5.72 16.64
C LYS A 189 22.59 4.42 16.06
N TYR A 190 23.03 4.02 14.87
CA TYR A 190 22.50 2.87 14.13
C TYR A 190 23.62 1.87 13.79
N PRO A 191 24.27 1.25 14.79
CA PRO A 191 25.43 0.36 14.57
C PRO A 191 25.10 -0.91 13.78
N PHE A 192 23.81 -1.29 13.69
CA PHE A 192 23.36 -2.42 12.89
C PHE A 192 23.46 -2.19 11.36
N LEU A 193 23.61 -0.93 10.91
CA LEU A 193 23.82 -0.62 9.49
C LEU A 193 25.26 -0.83 9.02
N LEU A 194 26.19 -1.08 9.94
CA LEU A 194 27.62 -1.25 9.67
C LEU A 194 28.05 -2.74 9.64
N ARG A 195 27.09 -3.67 9.65
CA ARG A 195 27.37 -5.12 9.63
C ARG A 195 27.02 -5.73 8.28
#